data_253bfd637850cb53d1946ad15bfb4a18
#
_entry.id   253bfd637850cb53d1946ad15bfb4a18
#
_cell.length_a   1.000
_cell.length_b   1.000
_cell.length_c   1.000
_cell.angle_alpha   90.00
_cell.angle_beta   90.00
_cell.angle_gamma   90.00
#
_symmetry.space_group_name_H-M   'P 1'
#
loop_
_entity.id
_entity.type
_entity.pdbx_description
1 polymer ?
#
loop_
_entity_poly.entity_id
_entity_poly.type
_entity_poly.pdbx_seq_one_letter_code
_entity_poly.pdbx_strand_id
1 'polypeptide(L)'
;MPESLHTVLSKSYAPAQPLTERENLSIKETNTTYKLKFGHRRQSVVYQIDGKIITAGNKCDYLILARQDKPADDGDVEFWKSIFVELKGKDVLHALKQLDATLDNRIFQHPSVNEVHARIVAKSFPANNANTAYEKARREFKRKYHNCSFKQVSTNQPDLIP
;
A
#
# COMPACT_ATOMS: atom_id res chain seq x y z
N MET A 1 2.71 3.44 -26.23
CA MET A 1 3.09 3.61 -24.80
C MET A 1 2.40 2.56 -23.96
N PRO A 2 3.13 1.81 -23.15
CA PRO A 2 2.50 0.91 -22.21
C PRO A 2 1.68 1.70 -21.20
N GLU A 3 0.50 1.20 -20.90
CA GLU A 3 -0.38 1.83 -19.92
C GLU A 3 0.21 1.69 -18.51
N SER A 4 -0.02 2.67 -17.64
CA SER A 4 0.34 2.57 -16.23
C SER A 4 -0.67 1.69 -15.49
N LEU A 5 -0.30 1.22 -14.31
CA LEU A 5 -1.24 0.48 -13.45
C LEU A 5 -2.47 1.34 -13.13
N HIS A 6 -2.28 2.63 -12.86
CA HIS A 6 -3.40 3.54 -12.64
C HIS A 6 -4.37 3.56 -13.84
N THR A 7 -3.84 3.64 -15.05
CA THR A 7 -4.68 3.63 -16.26
C THR A 7 -5.45 2.32 -16.38
N VAL A 8 -4.78 1.19 -16.14
CA VAL A 8 -5.43 -0.13 -16.20
C VAL A 8 -6.57 -0.24 -15.18
N LEU A 9 -6.31 0.14 -13.94
CA LEU A 9 -7.32 0.05 -12.88
C LEU A 9 -8.48 1.01 -13.11
N SER A 10 -8.21 2.22 -13.58
CA SER A 10 -9.24 3.24 -13.79
C SER A 10 -10.26 2.88 -14.86
N LYS A 11 -9.93 1.97 -15.76
CA LYS A 11 -10.87 1.48 -16.76
C LYS A 11 -11.99 0.63 -16.17
N SER A 12 -11.73 -0.03 -15.05
CA SER A 12 -12.65 -0.99 -14.44
C SER A 12 -13.14 -0.58 -13.07
N TYR A 13 -12.42 0.29 -12.37
CA TYR A 13 -12.71 0.62 -10.98
C TYR A 13 -12.69 2.13 -10.75
N ALA A 14 -13.70 2.62 -10.03
CA ALA A 14 -13.69 4.00 -9.55
C ALA A 14 -12.79 4.09 -8.31
N PRO A 15 -11.90 5.09 -8.22
CA PRO A 15 -11.06 5.23 -7.06
C PRO A 15 -11.85 5.67 -5.82
N ALA A 16 -11.38 5.26 -4.65
CA ALA A 16 -11.92 5.72 -3.37
C ALA A 16 -11.60 7.21 -3.15
N GLN A 17 -10.42 7.63 -3.58
CA GLN A 17 -10.04 9.04 -3.64
C GLN A 17 -9.46 9.30 -5.03
N PRO A 18 -9.94 10.34 -5.73
CA PRO A 18 -9.52 10.57 -7.11
C PRO A 18 -8.07 11.01 -7.22
N LEU A 19 -7.51 10.87 -8.42
CA LEU A 19 -6.16 11.35 -8.69
C LEU A 19 -6.10 12.86 -8.46
N THR A 20 -5.26 13.26 -7.53
CA THR A 20 -5.14 14.65 -7.09
C THR A 20 -3.71 14.91 -6.65
N GLU A 21 -3.23 16.11 -6.92
CA GLU A 21 -1.93 16.56 -6.41
C GLU A 21 -2.08 16.99 -4.95
N ARG A 22 -1.29 16.38 -4.07
CA ARG A 22 -1.35 16.66 -2.63
C ARG A 22 -0.04 16.29 -1.95
N GLU A 23 0.19 16.92 -0.81
CA GLU A 23 1.36 16.61 0.03
C GLU A 23 1.03 15.57 1.10
N ASN A 24 -0.23 15.55 1.56
CA ASN A 24 -0.70 14.67 2.62
C ASN A 24 -1.93 13.92 2.17
N LEU A 25 -2.03 12.65 2.60
CA LEU A 25 -3.13 11.78 2.26
C LEU A 25 -3.55 11.00 3.50
N SER A 26 -4.83 10.88 3.76
CA SER A 26 -5.36 10.10 4.88
C SER A 26 -6.38 9.09 4.39
N ILE A 27 -6.33 7.89 4.97
CA ILE A 27 -7.37 6.87 4.81
C ILE A 27 -7.89 6.52 6.19
N LYS A 28 -9.19 6.60 6.36
CA LYS A 28 -9.81 6.35 7.66
C LYS A 28 -10.90 5.28 7.55
N GLU A 29 -10.86 4.32 8.46
CA GLU A 29 -11.95 3.38 8.73
C GLU A 29 -12.22 3.39 10.22
N THR A 30 -13.46 3.22 10.60
CA THR A 30 -14.04 3.24 11.97
C THR A 30 -13.12 3.79 13.07
N ASN A 31 -12.07 3.07 13.45
CA ASN A 31 -11.18 3.43 14.56
C ASN A 31 -9.70 3.49 14.17
N THR A 32 -9.39 3.43 12.89
CA THR A 32 -8.01 3.34 12.42
C THR A 32 -7.80 4.32 11.28
N THR A 33 -6.75 5.14 11.38
CA THR A 33 -6.41 6.13 10.35
C THR A 33 -4.96 5.98 9.94
N TYR A 34 -4.74 5.87 8.63
CA TYR A 34 -3.42 5.93 8.02
C TYR A 34 -3.17 7.33 7.49
N LYS A 35 -2.06 7.94 7.92
CA LYS A 35 -1.65 9.28 7.47
C LYS A 35 -0.35 9.17 6.71
N LEU A 36 -0.41 9.46 5.41
CA LEU A 36 0.74 9.42 4.52
C LEU A 36 1.21 10.84 4.21
N LYS A 37 2.52 11.05 4.29
CA LYS A 37 3.16 12.31 3.92
C LYS A 37 4.20 12.05 2.85
N PHE A 38 4.16 12.85 1.78
CA PHE A 38 5.14 12.76 0.70
C PHE A 38 6.34 13.69 0.88
N GLY A 39 6.22 14.69 1.76
CA GLY A 39 7.27 15.71 1.94
C GLY A 39 7.27 16.81 0.88
N HIS A 40 6.50 16.64 -0.19
CA HIS A 40 6.25 17.62 -1.23
C HIS A 40 4.96 17.25 -1.96
N ARG A 41 4.46 18.11 -2.80
CA ARG A 41 3.23 17.83 -3.56
C ARG A 41 3.48 16.76 -4.60
N ARG A 42 2.58 15.79 -4.66
CA ARG A 42 2.68 14.63 -5.56
C ARG A 42 1.29 14.18 -5.99
N GLN A 43 1.15 13.77 -7.23
CA GLN A 43 -0.10 13.15 -7.68
C GLN A 43 -0.27 11.79 -7.06
N SER A 44 -1.44 11.52 -6.53
CA SER A 44 -1.76 10.23 -5.91
C SER A 44 -3.25 9.92 -6.06
N VAL A 45 -3.55 8.63 -6.03
CA VAL A 45 -4.90 8.09 -6.16
C VAL A 45 -5.04 6.94 -5.19
N VAL A 46 -6.24 6.74 -4.64
CA VAL A 46 -6.51 5.65 -3.70
C VAL A 46 -7.57 4.73 -4.29
N TYR A 47 -7.26 3.44 -4.34
CA TYR A 47 -8.21 2.40 -4.73
C TYR A 47 -8.55 1.53 -3.53
N GLN A 48 -9.84 1.24 -3.35
CA GLN A 48 -10.26 0.22 -2.40
C GLN A 48 -10.08 -1.14 -3.05
N ILE A 49 -9.33 -2.03 -2.40
CA ILE A 49 -9.09 -3.38 -2.92
C ILE A 49 -10.19 -4.31 -2.41
N ASP A 50 -10.41 -4.31 -1.09
CA ASP A 50 -11.38 -5.19 -0.45
C ASP A 50 -12.80 -4.89 -0.91
N GLY A 51 -13.41 -5.88 -1.55
CA GLY A 51 -14.79 -5.77 -2.01
C GLY A 51 -14.98 -4.98 -3.31
N LYS A 52 -13.91 -4.42 -3.87
CA LYS A 52 -13.98 -3.67 -5.14
C LYS A 52 -13.13 -4.32 -6.22
N ILE A 53 -11.81 -4.38 -6.03
CA ILE A 53 -10.91 -5.01 -7.01
C ILE A 53 -10.86 -6.52 -6.77
N ILE A 54 -10.74 -6.94 -5.52
CA ILE A 54 -10.76 -8.35 -5.12
C ILE A 54 -11.97 -8.57 -4.23
N THR A 55 -12.89 -9.44 -4.68
CA THR A 55 -14.14 -9.68 -3.98
C THR A 55 -14.17 -10.98 -3.17
N ALA A 56 -13.15 -11.83 -3.32
CA ALA A 56 -13.06 -13.10 -2.60
C ALA A 56 -11.63 -13.38 -2.19
N GLY A 57 -11.47 -14.14 -1.09
CA GLY A 57 -10.15 -14.51 -0.56
C GLY A 57 -9.50 -13.43 0.27
N ASN A 58 -8.27 -13.66 0.68
CA ASN A 58 -7.49 -12.70 1.45
C ASN A 58 -7.04 -11.54 0.57
N LYS A 59 -7.25 -10.31 1.07
CA LYS A 59 -6.87 -9.08 0.39
C LYS A 59 -6.72 -7.97 1.42
N CYS A 60 -5.83 -7.03 1.17
CA CYS A 60 -5.72 -5.85 2.02
C CYS A 60 -6.78 -4.80 1.64
N ASP A 61 -6.89 -3.76 2.44
CA ASP A 61 -7.97 -2.79 2.32
C ASP A 61 -7.80 -1.84 1.14
N TYR A 62 -6.62 -1.23 0.99
CA TYR A 62 -6.40 -0.14 0.04
C TYR A 62 -5.07 -0.22 -0.69
N LEU A 63 -5.06 0.30 -1.91
CA LEU A 63 -3.87 0.57 -2.69
C LEU A 63 -3.78 2.07 -2.96
N ILE A 64 -2.66 2.66 -2.59
CA ILE A 64 -2.32 4.02 -2.97
C ILE A 64 -1.31 3.94 -4.10
N LEU A 65 -1.58 4.63 -5.20
CA LEU A 65 -0.60 4.83 -6.26
C LEU A 65 -0.14 6.28 -6.19
N ALA A 66 1.15 6.46 -5.93
CA ALA A 66 1.77 7.78 -5.87
C ALA A 66 2.75 7.91 -7.02
N ARG A 67 2.58 8.97 -7.81
CA ARG A 67 3.41 9.19 -8.99
C ARG A 67 4.83 9.57 -8.57
N GLN A 68 5.81 8.88 -9.16
CA GLN A 68 7.21 9.19 -8.92
C GLN A 68 7.65 10.42 -9.70
N ASP A 69 8.63 11.14 -9.15
CA ASP A 69 9.26 12.22 -9.86
C ASP A 69 10.03 11.66 -11.07
N LYS A 70 9.87 12.28 -12.22
CA LYS A 70 10.56 11.87 -13.42
C LYS A 70 12.02 12.31 -13.39
N PRO A 71 12.99 11.39 -13.58
CA PRO A 71 14.31 11.80 -14.01
C PRO A 71 14.23 12.54 -15.36
N ALA A 72 15.09 13.53 -15.55
CA ALA A 72 15.04 14.41 -16.72
C ALA A 72 15.18 13.69 -18.04
N ASP A 73 15.76 12.49 -18.05
CA ASP A 73 16.05 11.70 -19.24
C ASP A 73 15.07 10.55 -19.51
N ASP A 74 14.03 10.38 -18.69
CA ASP A 74 13.08 9.25 -18.84
C ASP A 74 11.93 9.52 -19.80
N GLY A 75 11.90 10.66 -20.47
CA GLY A 75 10.86 10.97 -21.45
C GLY A 75 9.46 11.00 -20.84
N ASP A 76 8.53 10.28 -21.48
CA ASP A 76 7.11 10.29 -21.10
C ASP A 76 6.71 9.10 -20.23
N VAL A 77 7.66 8.33 -19.72
CA VAL A 77 7.36 7.14 -18.91
C VAL A 77 6.85 7.57 -17.55
N GLU A 78 5.68 7.08 -17.17
CA GLU A 78 5.13 7.28 -15.83
C GLU A 78 5.50 6.11 -14.94
N PHE A 79 6.14 6.42 -13.81
CA PHE A 79 6.41 5.43 -12.77
C PHE A 79 5.64 5.78 -11.51
N TRP A 80 5.22 4.74 -10.82
CA TRP A 80 4.38 4.83 -9.63
C TRP A 80 4.98 4.07 -8.47
N LYS A 81 4.74 4.57 -7.27
CA LYS A 81 4.92 3.82 -6.03
C LYS A 81 3.60 3.17 -5.69
N SER A 82 3.61 1.86 -5.43
CA SER A 82 2.47 1.17 -4.86
C SER A 82 2.60 1.14 -3.35
N ILE A 83 1.57 1.55 -2.65
CA ILE A 83 1.53 1.50 -1.19
C ILE A 83 0.27 0.72 -0.81
N PHE A 84 0.48 -0.50 -0.33
CA PHE A 84 -0.61 -1.38 0.11
C PHE A 84 -0.86 -1.16 1.59
N VAL A 85 -2.09 -0.89 1.95
CA VAL A 85 -2.47 -0.49 3.31
C VAL A 85 -3.53 -1.43 3.85
N GLU A 86 -3.25 -2.02 5.00
CA GLU A 86 -4.20 -2.80 5.77
C GLU A 86 -4.47 -2.11 7.10
N LEU A 87 -5.72 -1.74 7.32
CA LEU A 87 -6.18 -1.05 8.52
C LEU A 87 -6.76 -2.08 9.48
N LYS A 88 -6.01 -2.44 10.52
CA LYS A 88 -6.43 -3.45 11.50
C LYS A 88 -6.35 -2.89 12.91
N GLY A 89 -7.44 -3.05 13.66
CA GLY A 89 -7.44 -2.66 15.07
C GLY A 89 -6.55 -3.55 15.93
N LYS A 90 -6.56 -4.88 15.70
CA LYS A 90 -5.94 -5.85 16.61
C LYS A 90 -5.25 -7.03 15.95
N ASP A 91 -5.84 -7.63 14.94
CA ASP A 91 -5.33 -8.90 14.35
C ASP A 91 -4.26 -8.65 13.30
N VAL A 92 -3.04 -8.35 13.74
CA VAL A 92 -1.92 -8.03 12.86
C VAL A 92 -1.38 -9.26 12.12
N LEU A 93 -1.54 -10.47 12.67
CA LEU A 93 -1.15 -11.69 11.98
C LEU A 93 -2.03 -11.90 10.75
N HIS A 94 -3.33 -11.72 10.89
CA HIS A 94 -4.26 -11.79 9.76
C HIS A 94 -3.96 -10.70 8.72
N ALA A 95 -3.59 -9.50 9.19
CA ALA A 95 -3.19 -8.41 8.31
C ALA A 95 -2.00 -8.78 7.42
N LEU A 96 -1.00 -9.47 7.97
CA LEU A 96 0.14 -9.97 7.17
C LEU A 96 -0.31 -10.94 6.08
N LYS A 97 -1.24 -11.84 6.40
CA LYS A 97 -1.79 -12.79 5.41
C LYS A 97 -2.53 -12.08 4.30
N GLN A 98 -3.26 -11.04 4.62
CA GLN A 98 -3.98 -10.23 3.64
C GLN A 98 -3.02 -9.49 2.72
N LEU A 99 -1.96 -8.90 3.26
CA LEU A 99 -0.92 -8.24 2.47
C LEU A 99 -0.18 -9.24 1.58
N ASP A 100 0.18 -10.39 2.11
CA ASP A 100 0.86 -11.45 1.36
C ASP A 100 0.04 -11.88 0.14
N ALA A 101 -1.23 -12.18 0.33
CA ALA A 101 -2.12 -12.57 -0.76
C ALA A 101 -2.27 -11.47 -1.80
N THR A 102 -2.34 -10.21 -1.36
CA THR A 102 -2.48 -9.06 -2.26
C THR A 102 -1.21 -8.84 -3.09
N LEU A 103 -0.05 -8.87 -2.45
CA LEU A 103 1.23 -8.69 -3.15
C LEU A 103 1.50 -9.81 -4.14
N ASP A 104 1.02 -11.03 -3.86
CA ASP A 104 1.14 -12.18 -4.75
C ASP A 104 0.19 -12.09 -5.95
N ASN A 105 -0.81 -11.23 -5.90
CA ASN A 105 -1.81 -11.12 -6.97
C ASN A 105 -1.21 -10.38 -8.17
N ARG A 106 -1.27 -11.02 -9.34
CA ARG A 106 -0.66 -10.48 -10.57
C ARG A 106 -1.27 -9.17 -11.04
N ILE A 107 -2.50 -8.86 -10.66
CA ILE A 107 -3.14 -7.62 -11.08
C ILE A 107 -2.38 -6.37 -10.64
N PHE A 108 -1.64 -6.47 -9.52
CA PHE A 108 -0.87 -5.36 -8.97
C PHE A 108 0.60 -5.38 -9.39
N GLN A 109 1.05 -6.43 -10.09
CA GLN A 109 2.42 -6.57 -10.55
C GLN A 109 2.53 -5.98 -11.95
N HIS A 110 2.89 -4.70 -12.03
CA HIS A 110 2.89 -3.96 -13.28
C HIS A 110 4.25 -3.27 -13.50
N PRO A 111 4.76 -3.24 -14.75
CA PRO A 111 6.06 -2.60 -15.03
C PRO A 111 6.13 -1.12 -14.69
N SER A 112 5.00 -0.41 -14.64
CA SER A 112 4.97 1.00 -14.25
C SER A 112 5.20 1.22 -12.77
N VAL A 113 5.18 0.16 -11.94
CA VAL A 113 5.43 0.24 -10.51
C VAL A 113 6.88 -0.17 -10.26
N ASN A 114 7.69 0.77 -9.81
CA ASN A 114 9.10 0.52 -9.54
C ASN A 114 9.46 0.57 -8.05
N GLU A 115 8.50 0.85 -7.19
CA GLU A 115 8.70 0.88 -5.75
C GLU A 115 7.43 0.39 -5.06
N VAL A 116 7.57 -0.55 -4.14
CA VAL A 116 6.44 -1.17 -3.45
C VAL A 116 6.60 -1.00 -1.94
N HIS A 117 5.55 -0.54 -1.31
CA HIS A 117 5.46 -0.39 0.13
C HIS A 117 4.27 -1.17 0.66
N ALA A 118 4.41 -1.75 1.84
CA ALA A 118 3.32 -2.43 2.55
C ALA A 118 3.24 -1.89 3.97
N ARG A 119 2.04 -1.56 4.40
CA ARG A 119 1.79 -0.95 5.71
C ARG A 119 0.67 -1.68 6.43
N ILE A 120 0.93 -2.06 7.69
CA ILE A 120 -0.13 -2.45 8.62
C ILE A 120 -0.34 -1.30 9.57
N VAL A 121 -1.57 -0.83 9.66
CA VAL A 121 -1.94 0.26 10.56
C VAL A 121 -2.83 -0.30 11.66
N ALA A 122 -2.40 -0.17 12.90
CA ALA A 122 -3.11 -0.72 14.05
C ALA A 122 -2.97 0.18 15.28
N LYS A 123 -3.85 -0.03 16.25
CA LYS A 123 -3.77 0.69 17.54
C LYS A 123 -2.59 0.21 18.36
N SER A 124 -2.28 -1.08 18.27
CA SER A 124 -1.18 -1.68 19.01
C SER A 124 -0.62 -2.87 18.24
N PHE A 125 0.64 -3.17 18.49
CA PHE A 125 1.33 -4.32 17.92
C PHE A 125 1.81 -5.23 19.03
N PRO A 126 1.96 -6.56 18.78
CA PRO A 126 2.52 -7.47 19.77
C PRO A 126 3.90 -7.01 20.22
N ALA A 127 4.23 -7.30 21.47
CA ALA A 127 5.58 -7.07 21.98
C ALA A 127 6.60 -7.75 21.07
N ASN A 128 7.79 -7.13 20.93
CA ASN A 128 8.85 -7.65 20.06
C ASN A 128 9.44 -8.91 20.68
N ASN A 129 8.80 -10.05 20.45
CA ASN A 129 9.21 -11.36 20.92
C ASN A 129 9.44 -12.29 19.72
N ALA A 130 10.69 -12.74 19.56
CA ALA A 130 11.10 -13.55 18.42
C ALA A 130 10.35 -14.89 18.28
N ASN A 131 9.69 -15.36 19.33
CA ASN A 131 8.97 -16.64 19.36
C ASN A 131 7.48 -16.53 19.07
N THR A 132 6.94 -15.33 18.87
CA THR A 132 5.53 -15.17 18.54
C THR A 132 5.25 -15.60 17.11
N ALA A 133 4.02 -16.08 16.85
CA ALA A 133 3.58 -16.42 15.50
C ALA A 133 3.66 -15.22 14.59
N TYR A 134 3.30 -14.03 15.08
CA TYR A 134 3.37 -12.79 14.32
C TYR A 134 4.82 -12.46 13.92
N GLU A 135 5.76 -12.53 14.86
CA GLU A 135 7.15 -12.20 14.58
C GLU A 135 7.78 -13.15 13.56
N LYS A 136 7.44 -14.44 13.63
CA LYS A 136 7.88 -15.43 12.64
C LYS A 136 7.29 -15.12 11.26
N ALA A 137 5.99 -14.84 11.19
CA ALA A 137 5.31 -14.50 9.94
C ALA A 137 5.86 -13.21 9.33
N ARG A 138 6.15 -12.21 10.17
CA ARG A 138 6.72 -10.94 9.73
C ARG A 138 8.11 -11.13 9.11
N ARG A 139 8.95 -11.95 9.71
CA ARG A 139 10.28 -12.26 9.16
C ARG A 139 10.17 -12.98 7.82
N GLU A 140 9.25 -13.95 7.71
CA GLU A 140 9.02 -14.67 6.44
C GLU A 140 8.50 -13.73 5.35
N PHE A 141 7.56 -12.84 5.71
CA PHE A 141 7.03 -11.83 4.80
C PHE A 141 8.15 -10.93 4.26
N LYS A 142 9.00 -10.42 5.14
CA LYS A 142 10.12 -9.55 4.75
C LYS A 142 11.15 -10.27 3.87
N ARG A 143 11.34 -11.57 4.09
CA ARG A 143 12.23 -12.37 3.25
C ARG A 143 11.63 -12.58 1.86
N LYS A 144 10.34 -12.95 1.80
CA LYS A 144 9.64 -13.19 0.54
C LYS A 144 9.57 -11.92 -0.32
N TYR A 145 9.29 -10.79 0.31
CA TYR A 145 9.13 -9.51 -0.37
C TYR A 145 10.29 -8.56 -0.03
N HIS A 146 11.51 -9.01 -0.24
CA HIS A 146 12.71 -8.25 0.16
C HIS A 146 12.84 -6.89 -0.55
N ASN A 147 12.19 -6.71 -1.72
CA ASN A 147 12.16 -5.44 -2.44
C ASN A 147 11.01 -4.53 -2.00
N CYS A 148 10.18 -4.98 -1.08
CA CYS A 148 9.06 -4.23 -0.55
C CYS A 148 9.46 -3.57 0.77
N SER A 149 9.16 -2.26 0.91
CA SER A 149 9.34 -1.56 2.17
C SER A 149 8.16 -1.85 3.08
N PHE A 150 8.35 -2.75 4.03
CA PHE A 150 7.33 -3.10 5.02
C PHE A 150 7.50 -2.31 6.30
N LYS A 151 6.39 -1.80 6.85
CA LYS A 151 6.40 -1.06 8.10
C LYS A 151 5.10 -1.22 8.87
N GLN A 152 5.22 -1.33 10.19
CA GLN A 152 4.11 -1.24 11.12
C GLN A 152 3.92 0.22 11.52
N VAL A 153 2.70 0.72 11.43
CA VAL A 153 2.39 2.12 11.71
C VAL A 153 1.25 2.19 12.71
N SER A 154 1.44 2.96 13.77
CA SER A 154 0.36 3.20 14.73
C SER A 154 -0.68 4.14 14.10
N THR A 155 -1.95 3.91 14.44
CA THR A 155 -3.03 4.75 13.94
C THR A 155 -2.76 6.22 14.26
N ASN A 156 -3.05 7.11 13.33
CA ASN A 156 -2.81 8.56 13.41
C ASN A 156 -1.33 9.00 13.40
N GLN A 157 -0.38 8.06 13.39
CA GLN A 157 1.03 8.43 13.26
C GLN A 157 1.37 8.73 11.81
N PRO A 158 2.02 9.86 11.51
CA PRO A 158 2.44 10.16 10.14
C PRO A 158 3.48 9.16 9.64
N ASP A 159 3.31 8.74 8.40
CA ASP A 159 4.24 7.87 7.68
C ASP A 159 4.81 8.65 6.50
N LEU A 160 6.11 8.83 6.46
CA LEU A 160 6.78 9.59 5.40
C LEU A 160 7.28 8.64 4.31
N ILE A 161 6.76 8.82 3.10
CA ILE A 161 7.23 8.13 1.89
C ILE A 161 7.52 9.22 0.85
N PRO A 162 8.78 9.66 0.77
CA PRO A 162 9.16 10.75 -0.13
C PRO A 162 9.08 10.38 -1.61
#